data_bbce96db18250c06b5a392c17e259321
#
_entry.id   bbce96db18250c06b5a392c17e259321
#
_cell.length_a   1.000
_cell.length_b   1.000
_cell.length_c   1.000
_cell.angle_alpha   90.00
_cell.angle_beta   90.00
_cell.angle_gamma   90.00
#
_symmetry.space_group_name_H-M   'P 1'
#
loop_
_entity.id
_entity.type
_entity.pdbx_description
1 polymer ?
#
loop_
_entity_poly.entity_id
_entity_poly.type
_entity_poly.pdbx_seq_one_letter_code
_entity_poly.pdbx_strand_id
1 'polypeptide(L)'
;DHHNLRGISLQTDPVIKRLKPKMLLLDMQGVPFCDSSGIAAVIGRYKIVQEWGGKMVLHGLNNQVRKVLNLGGVFNIVKEVQRQ
;
A
#
# COMPACT_ATOMS: atom_id res chain seq x y z
N ASP A 1 -6.35 6.92 -14.27
CA ASP A 1 -7.29 6.00 -13.63
C ASP A 1 -7.00 5.92 -12.13
N HIS A 2 -7.97 6.25 -11.35
CA HIS A 2 -7.82 6.26 -9.90
C HIS A 2 -7.76 4.86 -9.28
N HIS A 3 -7.89 3.82 -10.08
CA HIS A 3 -7.73 2.44 -9.59
C HIS A 3 -6.27 2.02 -9.54
N ASN A 4 -5.35 2.78 -10.10
CA ASN A 4 -3.94 2.43 -9.96
C ASN A 4 -3.38 3.00 -8.65
N LEU A 5 -2.31 2.41 -8.16
CA LEU A 5 -1.73 2.79 -6.87
C LEU A 5 -1.15 4.20 -6.89
N ARG A 6 -0.71 4.67 -8.06
CA ARG A 6 -0.20 6.03 -8.18
C ARG A 6 -1.31 7.06 -7.96
N GLY A 7 -2.50 6.81 -8.50
CA GLY A 7 -3.65 7.67 -8.24
C GLY A 7 -4.01 7.72 -6.77
N ILE A 8 -3.93 6.56 -6.09
CA ILE A 8 -4.16 6.49 -4.65
C ILE A 8 -3.14 7.36 -3.91
N SER A 9 -1.86 7.31 -4.28
CA SER A 9 -0.82 8.14 -3.66
C SER A 9 -1.14 9.62 -3.75
N LEU A 10 -1.52 10.08 -4.92
CA LEU A 10 -1.82 11.50 -5.13
C LEU A 10 -3.01 11.97 -4.32
N GLN A 11 -3.99 11.10 -4.09
CA GLN A 11 -5.23 11.46 -3.42
C GLN A 11 -5.17 11.30 -1.91
N THR A 12 -4.42 10.32 -1.40
CA THR A 12 -4.51 9.93 0.01
C THR A 12 -3.33 10.38 0.86
N ASP A 13 -2.17 10.65 0.27
CA ASP A 13 -0.98 10.99 1.05
C ASP A 13 -1.17 12.23 1.94
N PRO A 14 -1.79 13.33 1.48
CA PRO A 14 -2.03 14.46 2.36
C PRO A 14 -2.90 14.13 3.57
N VAL A 15 -3.90 13.26 3.37
CA VAL A 15 -4.79 12.83 4.47
C VAL A 15 -4.01 12.00 5.47
N ILE A 16 -3.20 11.06 4.99
CA ILE A 16 -2.38 10.21 5.84
C ILE A 16 -1.43 11.05 6.68
N LYS A 17 -0.76 12.02 6.06
CA LYS A 17 0.18 12.89 6.77
C LYS A 17 -0.50 13.76 7.82
N ARG A 18 -1.73 14.18 7.57
CA ARG A 18 -2.50 14.98 8.52
C ARG A 18 -2.97 14.15 9.71
N LEU A 19 -3.49 12.95 9.45
CA LEU A 19 -4.06 12.09 10.48
C LEU A 19 -3.01 11.33 11.28
N LYS A 20 -1.86 11.05 10.70
CA LYS A 20 -0.77 10.28 11.31
C LYS A 20 -1.27 9.01 11.98
N PRO A 21 -1.92 8.11 11.23
CA PRO A 21 -2.50 6.90 11.83
C PRO A 21 -1.40 5.99 12.39
N LYS A 22 -1.69 5.36 13.51
CA LYS A 22 -0.79 4.36 14.07
C LYS A 22 -0.79 3.07 13.25
N MET A 23 -1.89 2.78 12.59
CA MET A 23 -2.04 1.63 11.70
C MET A 23 -2.78 2.10 10.46
N LEU A 24 -2.15 1.91 9.30
CA LEU A 24 -2.76 2.19 8.00
C LEU A 24 -3.04 0.86 7.32
N LEU A 25 -4.31 0.61 7.02
CA LEU A 25 -4.69 -0.51 6.17
C LEU A 25 -4.86 0.01 4.75
N LEU A 26 -4.04 -0.49 3.84
CA LEU A 26 -4.16 -0.17 2.43
C LEU A 26 -5.00 -1.24 1.75
N ASP A 27 -6.23 -0.89 1.42
CA ASP A 27 -7.16 -1.81 0.77
C ASP A 27 -6.91 -1.79 -0.73
N MET A 28 -6.47 -2.91 -1.26
CA MET A 28 -6.13 -3.05 -2.66
C MET A 28 -7.18 -3.86 -3.43
N GLN A 29 -8.36 -4.07 -2.85
CA GLN A 29 -9.47 -4.63 -3.61
C GLN A 29 -9.78 -3.71 -4.78
N GLY A 30 -10.05 -4.30 -5.93
CA GLY A 30 -10.31 -3.52 -7.13
C GLY A 30 -9.07 -3.03 -7.85
N VAL A 31 -7.87 -3.27 -7.32
CA VAL A 31 -6.63 -3.02 -8.06
C VAL A 31 -6.36 -4.24 -8.93
N PRO A 32 -6.59 -4.17 -10.25
CA PRO A 32 -6.49 -5.36 -11.10
C PRO A 32 -5.06 -5.70 -11.49
N PHE A 33 -4.16 -4.74 -11.42
CA PHE A 33 -2.83 -4.87 -11.99
C PHE A 33 -1.84 -4.03 -11.18
N CYS A 34 -0.63 -4.55 -11.03
CA CYS A 34 0.46 -3.84 -10.36
C CYS A 34 1.74 -3.99 -11.17
N ASP A 35 2.49 -2.91 -11.26
CA ASP A 35 3.82 -2.91 -11.88
C ASP A 35 4.82 -2.23 -10.93
N SER A 36 5.99 -1.84 -11.44
CA SER A 36 7.01 -1.21 -10.61
C SER A 36 6.54 0.11 -9.98
N SER A 37 5.67 0.85 -10.65
CA SER A 37 5.14 2.08 -10.05
C SER A 37 4.21 1.78 -8.89
N GLY A 38 3.49 0.65 -8.94
CA GLY A 38 2.68 0.18 -7.81
C GLY A 38 3.53 -0.21 -6.62
N ILE A 39 4.64 -0.90 -6.87
CA ILE A 39 5.60 -1.23 -5.82
C ILE A 39 6.10 0.05 -5.15
N ALA A 40 6.51 1.03 -5.93
CA ALA A 40 7.00 2.31 -5.41
C ALA A 40 5.93 3.05 -4.60
N ALA A 41 4.67 2.98 -5.03
CA ALA A 41 3.57 3.63 -4.32
C ALA A 41 3.35 3.00 -2.94
N VAL A 42 3.41 1.67 -2.85
CA VAL A 42 3.26 0.98 -1.57
C VAL A 42 4.42 1.31 -0.64
N ILE A 43 5.65 1.23 -1.14
CA ILE A 43 6.83 1.54 -0.34
C ILE A 43 6.83 3.00 0.11
N GLY A 44 6.40 3.91 -0.76
CA GLY A 44 6.33 5.33 -0.42
C GLY A 44 5.40 5.60 0.76
N ARG A 45 4.24 4.95 0.80
CA ARG A 45 3.32 5.09 1.94
C ARG A 45 3.90 4.50 3.20
N TYR A 46 4.56 3.36 3.09
CA TYR A 46 5.22 2.75 4.23
C TYR A 46 6.22 3.73 4.85
N LYS A 47 7.04 4.40 4.02
CA LYS A 47 8.00 5.38 4.51
C LYS A 47 7.33 6.56 5.20
N ILE A 48 6.20 7.02 4.66
CA ILE A 48 5.44 8.11 5.27
C ILE A 48 4.96 7.72 6.67
N VAL A 49 4.34 6.54 6.78
CA VAL A 49 3.79 6.07 8.05
C VAL A 49 4.89 5.86 9.08
N GLN A 50 6.07 5.44 8.64
CA GLN A 50 7.21 5.28 9.55
C GLN A 50 7.69 6.57 10.17
N GLU A 51 7.41 7.73 9.57
CA GLU A 51 7.87 9.02 10.10
C GLU A 51 7.36 9.28 11.52
N TRP A 52 6.23 8.68 11.90
CA TRP A 52 5.67 8.82 13.26
C TRP A 52 5.54 7.46 13.97
N GLY A 53 6.27 6.45 13.50
CA GLY A 53 6.24 5.13 14.13
C GLY A 53 5.01 4.31 13.87
N GLY A 54 4.23 4.67 12.86
CA GLY A 54 3.05 3.90 12.47
C GLY A 54 3.42 2.63 11.72
N LYS A 55 2.43 1.77 11.53
CA LYS A 55 2.56 0.52 10.78
C LYS A 55 1.59 0.52 9.62
N MET A 56 1.89 -0.27 8.60
CA MET A 56 1.03 -0.43 7.45
C MET A 56 0.84 -1.91 7.14
N VAL A 57 -0.38 -2.26 6.77
CA VAL A 57 -0.73 -3.60 6.30
C VAL A 57 -1.50 -3.48 5.00
N LEU A 58 -1.48 -4.56 4.21
CA LEU A 58 -2.18 -4.62 2.93
C LEU A 58 -3.34 -5.60 3.03
N HIS A 59 -4.39 -5.35 2.24
CA HIS A 59 -5.57 -6.22 2.19
C HIS A 59 -6.11 -6.28 0.77
N GLY A 60 -6.70 -7.40 0.43
CA GLY A 60 -7.46 -7.52 -0.81
C GLY A 60 -6.64 -7.67 -2.08
N LEU A 61 -5.46 -8.23 -1.97
CA LEU A 61 -4.59 -8.44 -3.13
C LEU A 61 -5.13 -9.59 -4.00
N ASN A 62 -5.17 -9.39 -5.31
CA ASN A 62 -5.34 -10.53 -6.21
C ASN A 62 -3.98 -11.22 -6.44
N ASN A 63 -4.00 -12.35 -7.11
CA ASN A 63 -2.76 -13.13 -7.27
C ASN A 63 -1.69 -12.42 -8.09
N GLN A 64 -2.08 -11.67 -9.13
CA GLN A 64 -1.13 -10.92 -9.95
C GLN A 64 -0.43 -9.85 -9.11
N VAL A 65 -1.22 -9.07 -8.37
CA VAL A 65 -0.69 -8.00 -7.53
C VAL A 65 0.20 -8.57 -6.42
N ARG A 66 -0.24 -9.64 -5.78
CA ARG A 66 0.55 -10.27 -4.72
C ARG A 66 1.90 -10.75 -5.25
N LYS A 67 1.91 -11.37 -6.43
CA LYS A 67 3.13 -11.87 -7.03
C LYS A 67 4.12 -10.74 -7.32
N VAL A 68 3.64 -9.65 -7.89
CA VAL A 68 4.50 -8.51 -8.21
C VAL A 68 5.06 -7.87 -6.94
N LEU A 69 4.22 -7.66 -5.93
CA LEU A 69 4.68 -7.08 -4.66
C LEU A 69 5.69 -7.99 -3.97
N ASN A 70 5.46 -9.30 -4.03
CA ASN A 70 6.40 -10.27 -3.45
C ASN A 70 7.76 -10.21 -4.15
N LEU A 71 7.77 -10.17 -5.47
CA LEU A 71 9.01 -10.06 -6.23
C LEU A 71 9.75 -8.74 -5.94
N GLY A 72 9.01 -7.69 -5.65
CA GLY A 72 9.58 -6.40 -5.28
C GLY A 72 10.04 -6.29 -3.84
N GLY A 73 9.93 -7.36 -3.05
CA GLY A 73 10.40 -7.36 -1.66
C GLY A 73 9.45 -6.69 -0.67
N VAL A 74 8.24 -6.36 -1.09
CA VAL A 74 7.30 -5.60 -0.25
C VAL A 74 6.95 -6.35 1.03
N PHE A 75 6.83 -7.69 0.95
CA PHE A 75 6.46 -8.48 2.13
C PHE A 75 7.59 -8.65 3.14
N ASN A 76 8.76 -8.11 2.86
CA ASN A 76 9.82 -8.00 3.87
C ASN A 76 9.56 -6.84 4.82
N ILE A 77 8.71 -5.89 4.45
CA ILE A 77 8.47 -4.68 5.25
C ILE A 77 7.02 -4.48 5.65
N VAL A 78 6.05 -5.08 4.93
CA VAL A 78 4.63 -4.98 5.29
C VAL A 78 4.01 -6.37 5.22
N LYS A 79 2.87 -6.54 5.88
CA LYS A 79 2.13 -7.79 5.87
C LYS A 79 0.83 -7.64 5.12
N GLU A 80 0.39 -8.72 4.49
CA GLU A 80 -0.97 -8.84 4.01
C GLU A 80 -1.83 -9.42 5.13
N VAL A 81 -2.99 -8.82 5.36
CA VAL A 81 -3.95 -9.31 6.34
C VAL A 81 -5.23 -9.69 5.65
N GLN A 82 -5.95 -10.65 6.25
CA GLN A 82 -7.24 -11.07 5.75
C GLN A 82 -8.34 -10.43 6.58
N ARG A 83 -9.36 -9.93 5.90
CA ARG A 83 -10.55 -9.42 6.58
C ARG A 83 -11.42 -10.61 7.02
N GLN A 84 -11.91 -10.52 8.22
CA GLN A 84 -12.83 -11.53 8.73
C GLN A 84 -14.26 -11.06 8.67
#